data_c5e95278fe096b63063021fe742d9a9a
#
_entry.id   c5e95278fe096b63063021fe742d9a9a
#
_cell.length_a   1.000
_cell.length_b   1.000
_cell.length_c   1.000
_cell.angle_alpha   90.00
_cell.angle_beta   90.00
_cell.angle_gamma   90.00
#
_symmetry.space_group_name_H-M   'P 1'
#
loop_
_entity.id
_entity.type
_entity.pdbx_description
1 polymer ?
#
loop_
_entity_poly.entity_id
_entity_poly.type
_entity_poly.pdbx_seq_one_letter_code
_entity_poly.pdbx_strand_id
1 'polypeptide(L)'
;YSNSPRDLGNCRNVAEFLDHFDYVVRQLARVMRPGRNVSFHCMPLPSIKERDGYIGLRDFRGDLIRAFQKRGFIYHSEVVIWKDPVTQMQRTKALGLLHKSVRENASMCRQGLPDYLITMRAPGEVVERVRHSAAEYPVAHWQKIASPIWMDINPSDTLQYASAREAEDERHICPLQLEVVRRGIELWTNPGEIVLSPFAGIGSEGY
;
A
#
# COMPACT_ATOMS: atom_id res chain seq x y z
N TYR A 1 1.05 7.69 13.39
CA TYR A 1 0.29 8.92 13.63
C TYR A 1 -0.81 8.80 14.71
N SER A 2 -0.94 7.66 15.37
CA SER A 2 -1.69 7.56 16.62
C SER A 2 -0.74 7.83 17.80
N ASN A 3 -1.25 8.15 18.98
CA ASN A 3 -0.43 8.26 20.20
C ASN A 3 -0.18 6.86 20.82
N SER A 4 -0.61 5.79 20.15
CA SER A 4 -0.43 4.44 20.63
C SER A 4 1.04 4.00 20.51
N PRO A 5 1.67 3.47 21.57
CA PRO A 5 3.01 2.90 21.49
C PRO A 5 3.10 1.65 20.61
N ARG A 6 1.95 1.11 20.17
CA ARG A 6 1.85 -0.05 19.25
C ARG A 6 1.85 0.35 17.79
N ASP A 7 1.76 1.64 17.46
CA ASP A 7 1.74 2.13 16.09
C ASP A 7 3.18 2.24 15.56
N LEU A 8 3.49 1.45 14.53
CA LEU A 8 4.77 1.54 13.81
C LEU A 8 5.03 2.94 13.23
N GLY A 9 3.99 3.74 13.00
CA GLY A 9 4.10 5.14 12.57
C GLY A 9 4.71 6.07 13.61
N ASN A 10 4.84 5.64 14.87
CA ASN A 10 5.45 6.41 15.96
C ASN A 10 6.97 6.21 16.11
N CYS A 11 7.61 5.50 15.19
CA CYS A 11 9.06 5.42 15.13
C CYS A 11 9.70 6.79 14.93
N ARG A 12 10.85 7.02 15.59
CA ARG A 12 11.58 8.30 15.55
C ARG A 12 12.06 8.66 14.15
N ASN A 13 12.39 7.66 13.36
CA ASN A 13 12.86 7.81 11.99
C ASN A 13 12.57 6.54 11.16
N VAL A 14 12.83 6.61 9.86
CA VAL A 14 12.53 5.49 8.95
C VAL A 14 13.46 4.29 9.18
N ALA A 15 14.68 4.48 9.66
CA ALA A 15 15.57 3.35 9.98
C ALA A 15 14.97 2.51 11.12
N GLU A 16 14.54 3.15 12.20
CA GLU A 16 13.86 2.47 13.30
C GLU A 16 12.56 1.79 12.86
N PHE A 17 11.78 2.45 11.99
CA PHE A 17 10.62 1.82 11.38
C PHE A 17 10.99 0.54 10.62
N LEU A 18 12.01 0.58 9.79
CA LEU A 18 12.45 -0.57 9.00
C LEU A 18 13.00 -1.71 9.88
N ASP A 19 13.67 -1.37 10.98
CA ASP A 19 14.11 -2.36 11.97
C ASP A 19 12.92 -3.06 12.63
N HIS A 20 11.89 -2.32 13.03
CA HIS A 20 10.66 -2.90 13.57
C HIS A 20 9.88 -3.68 12.50
N PHE A 21 9.78 -3.16 11.29
CA PHE A 21 9.10 -3.82 10.17
C PHE A 21 9.77 -5.13 9.79
N ASP A 22 11.09 -5.25 9.95
CA ASP A 22 11.83 -6.50 9.69
C ASP A 22 11.32 -7.68 10.55
N TYR A 23 10.84 -7.41 11.77
CA TYR A 23 10.20 -8.46 12.59
C TYR A 23 8.92 -9.00 11.93
N VAL A 24 8.11 -8.12 11.36
CA VAL A 24 6.89 -8.52 10.65
C VAL A 24 7.24 -9.34 9.41
N VAL A 25 8.17 -8.85 8.58
CA VAL A 25 8.59 -9.55 7.36
C VAL A 25 9.18 -10.93 7.68
N ARG A 26 9.96 -11.03 8.76
CA ARG A 26 10.50 -12.31 9.24
C ARG A 26 9.39 -13.29 9.64
N GLN A 27 8.34 -12.85 10.32
CA GLN A 27 7.22 -13.71 10.67
C GLN A 27 6.41 -14.11 9.43
N LEU A 28 6.21 -13.22 8.49
CA LEU A 28 5.59 -13.55 7.20
C LEU A 28 6.39 -14.61 6.45
N ALA A 29 7.71 -14.47 6.38
CA ALA A 29 8.58 -15.49 5.77
C ALA A 29 8.46 -16.86 6.43
N ARG A 30 8.18 -16.91 7.76
CA ARG A 30 8.01 -18.16 8.52
C ARG A 30 6.66 -18.84 8.28
N VAL A 31 5.58 -18.07 8.09
CA VAL A 31 4.23 -18.62 8.06
C VAL A 31 3.65 -18.75 6.65
N MET A 32 4.20 -18.03 5.68
CA MET A 32 3.71 -18.11 4.30
C MET A 32 4.07 -19.45 3.65
N ARG A 33 3.13 -19.98 2.88
CA ARG A 33 3.39 -21.14 2.02
C ARG A 33 4.40 -20.77 0.92
N PRO A 34 5.31 -21.67 0.54
CA PRO A 34 6.26 -21.43 -0.54
C PRO A 34 5.58 -21.02 -1.83
N GLY A 35 6.14 -20.03 -2.53
CA GLY A 35 5.65 -19.53 -3.79
C GLY A 35 4.36 -18.71 -3.74
N ARG A 36 3.76 -18.49 -2.56
CA ARG A 36 2.54 -17.65 -2.40
C ARG A 36 2.91 -16.18 -2.28
N ASN A 37 1.95 -15.34 -2.59
CA ASN A 37 2.14 -13.90 -2.67
C ASN A 37 1.70 -13.16 -1.40
N VAL A 38 2.39 -12.08 -1.08
CA VAL A 38 1.98 -11.06 -0.13
C VAL A 38 1.93 -9.72 -0.86
N SER A 39 0.84 -8.99 -0.71
CA SER A 39 0.70 -7.65 -1.26
C SER A 39 0.64 -6.62 -0.14
N PHE A 40 1.27 -5.47 -0.35
CA PHE A 40 1.17 -4.33 0.56
C PHE A 40 0.98 -3.04 -0.21
N HIS A 41 0.22 -2.16 0.39
CA HIS A 41 -0.06 -0.83 -0.15
C HIS A 41 0.92 0.19 0.44
N CYS A 42 1.50 1.02 -0.39
CA CYS A 42 2.41 2.07 0.04
C CYS A 42 2.44 3.26 -0.94
N MET A 43 3.12 4.33 -0.50
CA MET A 43 3.44 5.48 -1.35
C MET A 43 4.82 6.02 -0.98
N PRO A 44 5.51 6.74 -1.90
CA PRO A 44 6.71 7.50 -1.56
C PRO A 44 6.40 8.56 -0.49
N LEU A 45 7.36 8.83 0.38
CA LEU A 45 7.20 9.84 1.41
C LEU A 45 7.75 11.19 0.95
N PRO A 46 6.97 12.28 1.04
CA PRO A 46 7.47 13.61 0.76
C PRO A 46 8.49 14.04 1.82
N SER A 47 9.62 14.57 1.36
CA SER A 47 10.60 15.25 2.20
C SER A 47 10.28 16.74 2.27
N ILE A 48 10.43 17.32 3.44
CA ILE A 48 10.21 18.74 3.70
C ILE A 48 11.48 19.39 4.26
N LYS A 49 11.74 20.64 3.88
CA LYS A 49 12.98 21.34 4.19
C LYS A 49 13.28 21.43 5.68
N GLU A 50 12.25 21.66 6.49
CA GLU A 50 12.37 21.85 7.95
C GLU A 50 12.79 20.58 8.68
N ARG A 51 12.37 19.42 8.19
CA ARG A 51 12.68 18.12 8.81
C ARG A 51 13.87 17.43 8.16
N ASP A 52 13.93 17.46 6.81
CA ASP A 52 14.83 16.62 6.03
C ASP A 52 15.98 17.41 5.40
N GLY A 53 15.96 18.75 5.50
CA GLY A 53 16.96 19.65 4.92
C GLY A 53 16.79 19.92 3.41
N TYR A 54 15.86 19.24 2.75
CA TYR A 54 15.58 19.38 1.32
C TYR A 54 14.11 19.11 1.00
N ILE A 55 13.68 19.57 -0.17
CA ILE A 55 12.35 19.26 -0.74
C ILE A 55 12.53 18.17 -1.78
N GLY A 56 11.77 17.09 -1.67
CA GLY A 56 11.87 15.97 -2.60
C GLY A 56 11.01 14.79 -2.18
N LEU A 57 11.42 13.60 -2.59
CA LEU A 57 10.77 12.35 -2.23
C LEU A 57 11.78 11.37 -1.64
N ARG A 58 11.32 10.62 -0.65
CA ARG A 58 11.99 9.43 -0.15
C ARG A 58 11.36 8.20 -0.81
N ASP A 59 12.19 7.33 -1.34
CA ASP A 59 11.77 6.06 -1.94
C ASP A 59 11.42 5.02 -0.87
N PHE A 60 10.34 5.30 -0.12
CA PHE A 60 9.84 4.39 0.91
C PHE A 60 9.35 3.06 0.32
N ARG A 61 8.80 3.10 -0.91
CA ARG A 61 8.43 1.91 -1.67
C ARG A 61 9.62 0.96 -1.86
N GLY A 62 10.74 1.49 -2.34
CA GLY A 62 11.95 0.71 -2.52
C GLY A 62 12.54 0.21 -1.20
N ASP A 63 12.44 0.98 -0.12
CA ASP A 63 12.86 0.56 1.22
C ASP A 63 12.07 -0.68 1.67
N LEU A 64 10.74 -0.70 1.48
CA LEU A 64 9.90 -1.85 1.82
C LEU A 64 10.21 -3.07 0.94
N ILE A 65 10.37 -2.88 -0.38
CA ILE A 65 10.75 -3.97 -1.29
C ILE A 65 12.08 -4.60 -0.83
N ARG A 66 13.08 -3.78 -0.53
CA ARG A 66 14.38 -4.26 -0.04
C ARG A 66 14.27 -4.99 1.29
N ALA A 67 13.40 -4.55 2.20
CA ALA A 67 13.14 -5.25 3.46
C ALA A 67 12.61 -6.67 3.23
N PHE A 68 11.69 -6.87 2.30
CA PHE A 68 11.22 -8.20 1.91
C PHE A 68 12.31 -9.03 1.21
N GLN A 69 13.05 -8.43 0.27
CA GLN A 69 14.14 -9.12 -0.45
C GLN A 69 15.23 -9.61 0.50
N LYS A 70 15.56 -8.85 1.54
CA LYS A 70 16.49 -9.26 2.60
C LYS A 70 16.08 -10.55 3.29
N ARG A 71 14.78 -10.89 3.28
CA ARG A 71 14.22 -12.12 3.84
C ARG A 71 13.92 -13.19 2.79
N GLY A 72 14.47 -13.05 1.57
CA GLY A 72 14.39 -14.03 0.50
C GLY A 72 13.13 -13.92 -0.37
N PHE A 73 12.26 -12.94 -0.14
CA PHE A 73 11.13 -12.71 -1.02
C PHE A 73 11.58 -12.20 -2.40
N ILE A 74 10.82 -12.56 -3.40
CA ILE A 74 11.04 -12.15 -4.79
C ILE A 74 10.10 -10.99 -5.08
N TYR A 75 10.62 -9.87 -5.60
CA TYR A 75 9.79 -8.79 -6.13
C TYR A 75 9.04 -9.29 -7.36
N HIS A 76 7.73 -9.48 -7.23
CA HIS A 76 6.91 -10.15 -8.22
C HIS A 76 6.27 -9.16 -9.19
N SER A 77 5.55 -8.18 -8.67
CA SER A 77 4.82 -7.20 -9.48
C SER A 77 4.43 -5.96 -8.69
N GLU A 78 4.05 -4.92 -9.40
CA GLU A 78 3.45 -3.73 -8.81
C GLU A 78 2.32 -3.18 -9.69
N VAL A 79 1.38 -2.52 -9.07
CA VAL A 79 0.33 -1.75 -9.72
C VAL A 79 0.36 -0.34 -9.17
N VAL A 80 0.28 0.63 -10.07
CA VAL A 80 0.14 2.05 -9.74
C VAL A 80 -1.35 2.35 -9.56
N ILE A 81 -1.73 2.90 -8.43
CA ILE A 81 -3.09 3.37 -8.16
C ILE A 81 -3.11 4.87 -8.43
N TRP A 82 -3.81 5.26 -9.48
CA TRP A 82 -3.93 6.65 -9.88
C TRP A 82 -4.71 7.46 -8.85
N LYS A 83 -4.30 8.71 -8.65
CA LYS A 83 -4.98 9.67 -7.79
C LYS A 83 -5.22 10.97 -8.53
N ASP A 84 -6.42 11.49 -8.43
CA ASP A 84 -6.74 12.82 -8.93
C ASP A 84 -5.93 13.89 -8.21
N PRO A 85 -5.17 14.74 -8.93
CA PRO A 85 -4.28 15.74 -8.33
C PRO A 85 -5.03 16.82 -7.54
N VAL A 86 -6.27 17.16 -7.92
CA VAL A 86 -7.09 18.15 -7.21
C VAL A 86 -7.51 17.58 -5.86
N THR A 87 -8.04 16.36 -5.86
CA THR A 87 -8.42 15.65 -4.64
C THR A 87 -7.22 15.46 -3.71
N GLN A 88 -6.07 15.10 -4.26
CA GLN A 88 -4.85 14.93 -3.48
C GLN A 88 -4.39 16.26 -2.86
N MET A 89 -4.41 17.33 -3.63
CA MET A 89 -4.06 18.67 -3.15
C MET A 89 -4.98 19.12 -2.00
N GLN A 90 -6.29 18.93 -2.16
CA GLN A 90 -7.26 19.28 -1.12
C GLN A 90 -7.07 18.51 0.17
N ARG A 91 -6.78 17.21 0.08
CA ARG A 91 -6.57 16.32 1.24
C ARG A 91 -5.25 16.57 1.94
N THR A 92 -4.16 16.78 1.19
CA THR A 92 -2.81 16.91 1.74
C THR A 92 -2.38 18.35 1.99
N LYS A 93 -3.09 19.31 1.40
CA LYS A 93 -2.72 20.75 1.38
C LYS A 93 -1.27 20.98 0.91
N ALA A 94 -0.78 20.10 0.02
CA ALA A 94 0.58 20.13 -0.47
C ALA A 94 0.79 21.33 -1.40
N LEU A 95 1.47 22.36 -0.94
CA LEU A 95 1.72 23.60 -1.68
C LEU A 95 2.39 23.35 -3.04
N GLY A 96 3.28 22.36 -3.13
CA GLY A 96 3.94 22.00 -4.39
C GLY A 96 3.01 21.45 -5.49
N LEU A 97 1.75 21.13 -5.19
CA LEU A 97 0.74 20.70 -6.15
C LEU A 97 -0.16 21.85 -6.63
N LEU A 98 -0.08 23.03 -6.01
CA LEU A 98 -0.92 24.16 -6.39
C LEU A 98 -0.58 24.65 -7.79
N HIS A 99 -1.58 24.87 -8.62
CA HIS A 99 -1.42 25.44 -9.95
C HIS A 99 -0.65 26.79 -9.91
N LYS A 100 -0.94 27.64 -8.92
CA LYS A 100 -0.21 28.88 -8.70
C LYS A 100 1.29 28.62 -8.48
N SER A 101 1.63 27.70 -7.60
CA SER A 101 3.03 27.37 -7.29
C SER A 101 3.79 26.83 -8.50
N VAL A 102 3.15 25.97 -9.31
CA VAL A 102 3.74 25.47 -10.56
C VAL A 102 4.02 26.60 -11.55
N ARG A 103 3.14 27.60 -11.64
CA ARG A 103 3.34 28.76 -12.52
C ARG A 103 4.44 29.70 -12.03
N GLU A 104 4.59 29.86 -10.72
CA GLU A 104 5.55 30.81 -10.14
C GLU A 104 6.97 30.20 -10.03
N ASN A 105 7.06 28.94 -9.67
CA ASN A 105 8.34 28.23 -9.52
C ASN A 105 8.18 26.73 -9.69
N ALA A 106 8.10 26.26 -10.93
CA ALA A 106 7.91 24.85 -11.24
C ALA A 106 9.06 23.94 -10.72
N SER A 107 10.28 24.49 -10.58
CA SER A 107 11.43 23.72 -10.07
C SER A 107 11.29 23.28 -8.61
N MET A 108 10.44 23.96 -7.84
CA MET A 108 10.15 23.63 -6.43
C MET A 108 8.85 22.85 -6.26
N CYS A 109 8.19 22.51 -7.37
CA CYS A 109 6.94 21.78 -7.38
C CYS A 109 7.15 20.31 -7.74
N ARG A 110 6.14 19.50 -7.48
CA ARG A 110 6.10 18.10 -7.88
C ARG A 110 4.69 17.73 -8.33
N GLN A 111 4.60 16.66 -9.08
CA GLN A 111 3.34 16.01 -9.41
C GLN A 111 2.71 15.37 -8.17
N GLY A 112 1.44 14.98 -8.30
CA GLY A 112 0.77 14.14 -7.33
C GLY A 112 1.51 12.82 -7.12
N LEU A 113 1.37 12.24 -5.93
CA LEU A 113 1.97 10.94 -5.61
C LEU A 113 0.91 9.85 -5.81
N PRO A 114 1.19 8.85 -6.65
CA PRO A 114 0.34 7.69 -6.73
C PRO A 114 0.51 6.83 -5.48
N ASP A 115 -0.43 5.93 -5.25
CA ASP A 115 -0.22 4.79 -4.39
C ASP A 115 0.25 3.59 -5.22
N TYR A 116 0.82 2.63 -4.55
CA TYR A 116 1.29 1.38 -5.14
C TYR A 116 0.72 0.19 -4.38
N LEU A 117 0.25 -0.81 -5.10
CA LEU A 117 0.08 -2.15 -4.57
C LEU A 117 1.27 -2.98 -5.03
N ILE A 118 2.16 -3.27 -4.09
CA ILE A 118 3.38 -4.07 -4.34
C ILE A 118 3.09 -5.51 -3.98
N THR A 119 3.49 -6.44 -4.85
CA THR A 119 3.37 -7.87 -4.59
C THR A 119 4.75 -8.51 -4.53
N MET A 120 5.01 -9.19 -3.43
CA MET A 120 6.21 -10.00 -3.21
C MET A 120 5.82 -11.46 -3.17
N ARG A 121 6.65 -12.35 -3.69
CA ARG A 121 6.43 -13.80 -3.67
C ARG A 121 7.38 -14.46 -2.68
N ALA A 122 6.84 -15.29 -1.81
CA ALA A 122 7.63 -16.12 -0.90
C ALA A 122 8.54 -17.08 -1.70
N PRO A 123 9.76 -17.36 -1.23
CA PRO A 123 10.65 -18.29 -1.89
C PRO A 123 10.08 -19.72 -1.91
N GLY A 124 10.59 -20.53 -2.83
CA GLY A 124 10.20 -21.93 -3.01
C GLY A 124 9.18 -22.14 -4.13
N GLU A 125 8.88 -23.39 -4.39
CA GLU A 125 7.95 -23.79 -5.45
C GLU A 125 6.50 -23.70 -5.00
N VAL A 126 5.62 -23.33 -5.94
CA VAL A 126 4.18 -23.28 -5.74
C VAL A 126 3.62 -24.70 -5.71
N VAL A 127 3.23 -25.16 -4.53
CA VAL A 127 2.61 -26.49 -4.37
C VAL A 127 1.18 -26.49 -4.92
N GLU A 128 0.43 -25.44 -4.67
CA GLU A 128 -0.95 -25.29 -5.12
C GLU A 128 -1.12 -24.01 -5.93
N ARG A 129 -1.55 -24.14 -7.17
CA ARG A 129 -1.69 -23.00 -8.09
C ARG A 129 -2.99 -22.24 -7.83
N VAL A 130 -2.94 -20.92 -7.89
CA VAL A 130 -4.14 -20.09 -8.02
C VAL A 130 -4.67 -20.25 -9.44
N ARG A 131 -5.97 -20.53 -9.55
CA ARG A 131 -6.64 -20.77 -10.84
C ARG A 131 -7.98 -20.04 -10.88
N HIS A 132 -8.28 -19.45 -12.01
CA HIS A 132 -9.54 -18.82 -12.30
C HIS A 132 -10.20 -19.51 -13.48
N SER A 133 -11.51 -19.75 -13.41
CA SER A 133 -12.24 -20.22 -14.57
C SER A 133 -12.46 -19.08 -15.58
N ALA A 134 -12.67 -19.43 -16.85
CA ALA A 134 -12.97 -18.43 -17.88
C ALA A 134 -14.27 -17.65 -17.62
N ALA A 135 -15.20 -18.23 -16.88
CA ALA A 135 -16.46 -17.58 -16.50
C ALA A 135 -16.23 -16.54 -15.37
N GLU A 136 -15.40 -16.88 -14.39
CA GLU A 136 -15.07 -15.98 -13.26
C GLU A 136 -14.09 -14.87 -13.70
N TYR A 137 -13.27 -15.15 -14.71
CA TYR A 137 -12.23 -14.23 -15.17
C TYR A 137 -12.32 -13.96 -16.69
N PRO A 138 -13.42 -13.35 -17.17
CA PRO A 138 -13.57 -13.04 -18.60
C PRO A 138 -12.52 -12.00 -19.04
N VAL A 139 -12.24 -11.97 -20.36
CA VAL A 139 -11.19 -11.10 -20.94
C VAL A 139 -11.32 -9.64 -20.53
N ALA A 140 -12.53 -9.10 -20.52
CA ALA A 140 -12.77 -7.70 -20.10
C ALA A 140 -12.39 -7.44 -18.64
N HIS A 141 -12.63 -8.40 -17.76
CA HIS A 141 -12.22 -8.33 -16.36
C HIS A 141 -10.71 -8.42 -16.22
N TRP A 142 -10.09 -9.39 -16.93
CA TRP A 142 -8.64 -9.50 -17.00
C TRP A 142 -7.97 -8.21 -17.47
N GLN A 143 -8.43 -7.60 -18.57
CA GLN A 143 -7.88 -6.35 -19.09
C GLN A 143 -7.87 -5.23 -18.03
N LYS A 144 -8.92 -5.15 -17.23
CA LYS A 144 -9.06 -4.16 -16.18
C LYS A 144 -8.07 -4.40 -15.03
N ILE A 145 -7.95 -5.65 -14.57
CA ILE A 145 -7.15 -5.98 -13.38
C ILE A 145 -5.66 -6.14 -13.70
N ALA A 146 -5.33 -6.67 -14.88
CA ALA A 146 -3.96 -6.84 -15.34
C ALA A 146 -3.29 -5.53 -15.78
N SER A 147 -4.03 -4.41 -15.81
CA SER A 147 -3.45 -3.10 -16.09
C SER A 147 -2.38 -2.74 -15.07
N PRO A 148 -1.21 -2.22 -15.48
CA PRO A 148 -0.18 -1.75 -14.55
C PRO A 148 -0.58 -0.47 -13.81
N ILE A 149 -1.65 0.18 -14.25
CA ILE A 149 -2.21 1.39 -13.63
C ILE A 149 -3.71 1.19 -13.43
N TRP A 150 -4.19 1.25 -12.19
CA TRP A 150 -5.60 1.27 -11.88
C TRP A 150 -6.10 2.71 -11.75
N MET A 151 -6.84 3.15 -12.76
CA MET A 151 -7.38 4.51 -12.83
C MET A 151 -8.81 4.61 -12.29
N ASP A 152 -9.46 3.50 -12.03
CA ASP A 152 -10.88 3.40 -11.69
C ASP A 152 -11.14 3.10 -10.21
N ILE A 153 -10.13 3.23 -9.36
CA ILE A 153 -10.28 3.07 -7.91
C ILE A 153 -11.00 4.29 -7.34
N ASN A 154 -12.18 4.06 -6.76
CA ASN A 154 -12.90 5.11 -6.05
C ASN A 154 -12.23 5.38 -4.69
N PRO A 155 -11.67 6.59 -4.46
CA PRO A 155 -10.96 6.90 -3.22
C PRO A 155 -11.86 6.98 -1.99
N SER A 156 -13.19 6.99 -2.18
CA SER A 156 -14.18 7.06 -1.08
C SER A 156 -14.82 5.70 -0.78
N ASP A 157 -14.52 4.66 -1.57
CA ASP A 157 -15.01 3.31 -1.35
C ASP A 157 -14.17 2.61 -0.28
N THR A 158 -14.46 2.93 0.97
CA THR A 158 -13.76 2.42 2.16
C THR A 158 -14.76 2.09 3.26
N LEU A 159 -14.37 1.21 4.19
CA LEU A 159 -15.17 1.01 5.40
C LEU A 159 -15.22 2.29 6.23
N GLN A 160 -16.32 2.50 6.97
CA GLN A 160 -16.49 3.65 7.86
C GLN A 160 -15.61 3.52 9.11
N TYR A 161 -14.50 4.23 9.11
CA TYR A 161 -13.57 4.23 10.24
C TYR A 161 -14.20 4.78 11.54
N ALA A 162 -15.21 5.64 11.46
CA ALA A 162 -15.84 6.27 12.62
C ALA A 162 -16.59 5.26 13.50
N SER A 163 -17.16 4.20 12.90
CA SER A 163 -17.89 3.17 13.64
C SER A 163 -16.97 2.12 14.29
N ALA A 164 -15.70 2.09 13.90
CA ALA A 164 -14.71 1.13 14.41
C ALA A 164 -13.79 1.73 15.51
N ARG A 165 -14.02 2.96 15.92
CA ARG A 165 -13.22 3.61 16.96
C ARG A 165 -13.62 3.14 18.33
N GLU A 166 -12.67 2.59 19.07
CA GLU A 166 -12.84 2.30 20.50
C GLU A 166 -12.38 3.46 21.41
N ALA A 167 -11.45 4.31 20.93
CA ALA A 167 -10.91 5.43 21.68
C ALA A 167 -10.53 6.63 20.79
N GLU A 168 -10.37 7.82 21.40
CA GLU A 168 -9.99 9.04 20.67
C GLU A 168 -8.56 9.02 20.09
N ASP A 169 -7.69 8.16 20.58
CA ASP A 169 -6.31 8.00 20.08
C ASP A 169 -6.21 7.26 18.75
N GLU A 170 -7.28 6.60 18.31
CA GLU A 170 -7.39 5.93 17.01
C GLU A 170 -7.81 6.84 15.85
N ARG A 171 -7.51 8.14 15.96
CA ARG A 171 -7.97 9.18 15.02
C ARG A 171 -7.48 9.02 13.57
N HIS A 172 -6.50 8.16 13.34
CA HIS A 172 -5.79 8.08 12.05
C HIS A 172 -5.96 6.75 11.33
N ILE A 173 -7.02 6.02 11.59
CA ILE A 173 -7.36 4.86 10.78
C ILE A 173 -7.69 5.35 9.36
N CYS A 174 -6.84 4.98 8.41
CA CYS A 174 -7.02 5.25 6.99
C CYS A 174 -7.31 3.92 6.30
N PRO A 175 -8.58 3.49 6.21
CA PRO A 175 -8.91 2.23 5.56
C PRO A 175 -8.51 2.27 4.07
N LEU A 176 -8.01 1.15 3.58
CA LEU A 176 -7.71 0.97 2.16
C LEU A 176 -9.02 0.85 1.38
N GLN A 177 -9.02 1.29 0.13
CA GLN A 177 -10.15 1.16 -0.76
C GLN A 177 -10.50 -0.32 -0.97
N LEU A 178 -11.77 -0.66 -0.81
CA LEU A 178 -12.25 -2.04 -0.88
C LEU A 178 -11.94 -2.70 -2.22
N GLU A 179 -12.02 -1.96 -3.32
CA GLU A 179 -11.70 -2.47 -4.65
C GLU A 179 -10.21 -2.85 -4.78
N VAL A 180 -9.29 -2.14 -4.12
CA VAL A 180 -7.85 -2.51 -4.10
C VAL A 180 -7.66 -3.84 -3.37
N VAL A 181 -8.31 -3.99 -2.22
CA VAL A 181 -8.26 -5.21 -1.41
C VAL A 181 -8.86 -6.37 -2.20
N ARG A 182 -10.06 -6.19 -2.77
CA ARG A 182 -10.75 -7.20 -3.57
C ARG A 182 -9.88 -7.71 -4.72
N ARG A 183 -9.29 -6.81 -5.51
CA ARG A 183 -8.40 -7.19 -6.62
C ARG A 183 -7.16 -7.95 -6.17
N GLY A 184 -6.57 -7.55 -5.05
CA GLY A 184 -5.41 -8.24 -4.49
C GLY A 184 -5.76 -9.68 -4.05
N ILE A 185 -6.87 -9.87 -3.36
CA ILE A 185 -7.35 -11.19 -2.94
C ILE A 185 -7.70 -12.04 -4.15
N GLU A 186 -8.49 -11.50 -5.08
CA GLU A 186 -8.90 -12.20 -6.30
C GLU A 186 -7.71 -12.68 -7.13
N LEU A 187 -6.69 -11.82 -7.34
CA LEU A 187 -5.52 -12.19 -8.14
C LEU A 187 -4.70 -13.33 -7.54
N TRP A 188 -4.59 -13.41 -6.21
CA TRP A 188 -3.56 -14.20 -5.57
C TRP A 188 -4.08 -15.32 -4.66
N THR A 189 -5.40 -15.55 -4.59
CA THR A 189 -5.99 -16.62 -3.77
C THR A 189 -7.04 -17.42 -4.54
N ASN A 190 -7.20 -18.70 -4.15
CA ASN A 190 -8.36 -19.49 -4.56
C ASN A 190 -9.48 -19.33 -3.53
N PRO A 191 -10.75 -19.56 -3.93
CA PRO A 191 -11.87 -19.60 -2.98
C PRO A 191 -11.60 -20.56 -1.83
N GLY A 192 -11.87 -20.11 -0.59
CA GLY A 192 -11.68 -20.89 0.62
C GLY A 192 -10.26 -20.94 1.17
N GLU A 193 -9.29 -20.27 0.53
CA GLU A 193 -7.95 -20.15 1.09
C GLU A 193 -7.87 -19.12 2.23
N ILE A 194 -6.88 -19.29 3.10
CA ILE A 194 -6.64 -18.39 4.23
C ILE A 194 -5.93 -17.13 3.75
N VAL A 195 -6.49 -15.98 4.08
CA VAL A 195 -5.88 -14.66 3.91
C VAL A 195 -5.42 -14.16 5.26
N LEU A 196 -4.15 -13.76 5.37
CA LEU A 196 -3.56 -13.21 6.59
C LEU A 196 -3.28 -11.72 6.40
N SER A 197 -3.85 -10.88 7.26
CA SER A 197 -3.50 -9.46 7.35
C SER A 197 -2.88 -9.15 8.72
N PRO A 198 -1.57 -8.85 8.80
CA PRO A 198 -0.94 -8.45 10.07
C PRO A 198 -1.28 -7.01 10.48
N PHE A 199 -1.85 -6.22 9.59
CA PHE A 199 -2.27 -4.84 9.80
C PHE A 199 -3.74 -4.65 9.47
N ALA A 200 -4.59 -5.51 10.00
CA ALA A 200 -6.01 -5.58 9.62
C ALA A 200 -6.79 -4.25 9.81
N GLY A 201 -6.33 -3.36 10.70
CA GLY A 201 -7.03 -2.10 10.94
C GLY A 201 -8.50 -2.34 11.32
N ILE A 202 -9.40 -1.84 10.48
CA ILE A 202 -10.86 -2.06 10.66
C ILE A 202 -11.39 -3.31 9.93
N GLY A 203 -10.51 -4.17 9.43
CA GLY A 203 -10.86 -5.45 8.84
C GLY A 203 -11.32 -5.38 7.37
N SER A 204 -10.82 -4.43 6.60
CA SER A 204 -11.17 -4.31 5.17
C SER A 204 -10.90 -5.58 4.37
N GLU A 205 -9.92 -6.37 4.76
CA GLU A 205 -9.56 -7.63 4.12
C GLU A 205 -10.52 -8.78 4.45
N GLY A 206 -11.32 -8.63 5.51
CA GLY A 206 -12.34 -9.60 5.92
C GLY A 206 -13.76 -9.27 5.48
N TYR A 207 -13.95 -8.11 4.87
CA TYR A 207 -15.24 -7.63 4.37
C TYR A 207 -15.55 -8.24 3.01
#